data_2ce511997e0d963c3853beabf49b4ba8
#
_entry.id   2ce511997e0d963c3853beabf49b4ba8
#
_cell.length_a   1.000
_cell.length_b   1.000
_cell.length_c   1.000
_cell.angle_alpha   90.00
_cell.angle_beta   90.00
_cell.angle_gamma   90.00
#
_symmetry.space_group_name_H-M   'P 1'
#
loop_
_entity.id
_entity.type
_entity.pdbx_description
1 polymer ?
#
loop_
_entity_poly.entity_id
_entity_poly.type
_entity_poly.pdbx_seq_one_letter_code
_entity_poly.pdbx_strand_id
1 'polypeptide(L)'
;DGLNSYVADLTESVEGVTGELTEEQENLRLIEGQMSQLQQSVDGLSLTMQEQYIGGINYVQNSSGLNGITDDWSYSGTVKTDTSTDTQNNTISDSCFVLGAYSSLSQYIRGVVPGTYTISVRAKKTSTMSGYFYVTYNGNKTKYLFNKSTAFDWTDYSVTLTDVTDPTLRIYCYCRDASIYLADIMISEGAIPRKWTPAPNEIYTQEVKIDKRGIEVSNSASSQRTVITNTEFAGYYNDEVIFTLNKDETQTKKTTVDGELTVGKTKFVPMPTASEGLNIVILD
;
A
#
# COMPACT_ATOMS: atom_id res chain seq x y z
N ASP A 1 -50.89 68.67 25.26
CA ASP A 1 -50.86 68.13 23.91
C ASP A 1 -49.44 67.71 23.48
N GLY A 2 -48.37 68.43 23.87
CA GLY A 2 -47.01 68.04 23.44
C GLY A 2 -46.48 66.71 24.04
N LEU A 3 -46.85 66.35 25.27
CA LEU A 3 -46.40 65.13 25.91
C LEU A 3 -47.02 63.89 25.28
N ASN A 4 -48.30 63.97 24.91
CA ASN A 4 -48.98 62.83 24.26
C ASN A 4 -48.45 62.57 22.84
N SER A 5 -48.08 63.65 22.07
CA SER A 5 -47.43 63.50 20.80
C SER A 5 -46.05 62.81 20.94
N TYR A 6 -45.27 63.26 21.90
CA TYR A 6 -43.94 62.68 22.15
C TYR A 6 -43.99 61.17 22.58
N VAL A 7 -45.00 60.81 23.38
CA VAL A 7 -45.20 59.38 23.75
C VAL A 7 -45.65 58.58 22.57
N ALA A 8 -46.47 59.11 21.65
CA ALA A 8 -46.85 58.39 20.44
C ALA A 8 -45.66 58.14 19.51
N ASP A 9 -44.82 59.17 19.29
CA ASP A 9 -43.62 59.06 18.46
C ASP A 9 -42.60 58.07 19.06
N LEU A 10 -42.49 58.05 20.40
CA LEU A 10 -41.60 57.09 21.08
C LEU A 10 -42.15 55.69 20.95
N THR A 11 -43.47 55.49 21.06
CA THR A 11 -44.11 54.19 20.90
C THR A 11 -43.88 53.58 19.49
N GLU A 12 -44.08 54.42 18.46
CA GLU A 12 -43.84 54.08 17.07
C GLU A 12 -42.37 53.67 16.82
N SER A 13 -41.42 54.42 17.41
CA SER A 13 -40.00 54.12 17.31
C SER A 13 -39.65 52.80 18.00
N VAL A 14 -40.24 52.51 19.17
CA VAL A 14 -40.02 51.26 19.88
C VAL A 14 -40.63 50.08 19.13
N GLU A 15 -41.81 50.24 18.53
CA GLU A 15 -42.44 49.19 17.69
C GLU A 15 -41.61 48.93 16.44
N GLY A 16 -41.05 49.97 15.79
CA GLY A 16 -40.13 49.80 14.65
C GLY A 16 -38.88 49.04 15.01
N VAL A 17 -38.19 49.42 16.09
CA VAL A 17 -36.99 48.71 16.57
C VAL A 17 -37.30 47.25 16.97
N THR A 18 -38.47 47.02 17.57
CA THR A 18 -38.89 45.65 17.93
C THR A 18 -39.15 44.81 16.67
N GLY A 19 -39.72 45.37 15.63
CA GLY A 19 -39.92 44.71 14.34
C GLY A 19 -38.60 44.37 13.67
N GLU A 20 -37.66 45.30 13.60
CA GLU A 20 -36.32 45.07 13.06
C GLU A 20 -35.55 43.98 13.84
N LEU A 21 -35.66 44.00 15.17
CA LEU A 21 -35.01 42.96 16.02
C LEU A 21 -35.59 41.58 15.77
N THR A 22 -36.90 41.48 15.51
CA THR A 22 -37.56 40.21 15.21
C THR A 22 -37.11 39.66 13.84
N GLU A 23 -37.02 40.53 12.85
CA GLU A 23 -36.52 40.14 11.50
C GLU A 23 -35.05 39.69 11.55
N GLU A 24 -34.22 40.37 12.33
CA GLU A 24 -32.81 40.01 12.50
C GLU A 24 -32.64 38.71 13.26
N GLN A 25 -33.51 38.36 14.24
CA GLN A 25 -33.55 37.09 14.91
C GLN A 25 -33.96 35.94 13.97
N GLU A 26 -34.90 36.13 13.05
CA GLU A 26 -35.28 35.16 12.05
C GLU A 26 -34.13 34.93 11.04
N ASN A 27 -33.45 35.98 10.61
CA ASN A 27 -32.28 35.88 9.75
C ASN A 27 -31.13 35.10 10.42
N LEU A 28 -30.86 35.36 11.70
CA LEU A 28 -29.88 34.59 12.47
C LEU A 28 -30.22 33.09 12.54
N ARG A 29 -31.47 32.71 12.77
CA ARG A 29 -31.92 31.34 12.75
C ARG A 29 -31.72 30.67 11.38
N LEU A 30 -31.98 31.42 10.30
CA LEU A 30 -31.77 30.91 8.94
C LEU A 30 -30.29 30.66 8.67
N ILE A 31 -29.42 31.58 9.08
CA ILE A 31 -27.97 31.46 8.97
C ILE A 31 -27.44 30.29 9.80
N GLU A 32 -27.90 30.10 11.03
CA GLU A 32 -27.55 28.94 11.88
C GLU A 32 -27.94 27.62 11.23
N GLY A 33 -29.14 27.54 10.62
CA GLY A 33 -29.60 26.38 9.86
C GLY A 33 -28.71 26.07 8.65
N GLN A 34 -28.32 27.09 7.89
CA GLN A 34 -27.44 26.98 6.73
C GLN A 34 -26.03 26.56 7.17
N MET A 35 -25.50 27.12 8.25
CA MET A 35 -24.19 26.70 8.81
C MET A 35 -24.21 25.24 9.26
N SER A 36 -25.28 24.78 9.89
CA SER A 36 -25.41 23.38 10.30
C SER A 36 -25.45 22.44 9.10
N GLN A 37 -26.12 22.79 8.00
CA GLN A 37 -26.13 22.03 6.76
C GLN A 37 -24.75 22.03 6.08
N LEU A 38 -24.07 23.16 6.06
CA LEU A 38 -22.72 23.28 5.53
C LEU A 38 -21.74 22.43 6.35
N GLN A 39 -21.83 22.46 7.67
CA GLN A 39 -21.00 21.64 8.56
C GLN A 39 -21.21 20.13 8.30
N GLN A 40 -22.46 19.67 8.19
CA GLN A 40 -22.77 18.27 7.84
C GLN A 40 -22.20 17.90 6.46
N SER A 41 -22.25 18.82 5.50
CA SER A 41 -21.68 18.57 4.15
C SER A 41 -20.16 18.50 4.19
N VAL A 42 -19.50 19.37 4.97
CA VAL A 42 -18.05 19.35 5.17
C VAL A 42 -17.60 18.09 5.91
N ASP A 43 -18.34 17.69 6.94
CA ASP A 43 -18.06 16.46 7.70
C ASP A 43 -18.24 15.22 6.81
N GLY A 44 -19.30 15.17 6.01
CA GLY A 44 -19.54 14.11 5.04
C GLY A 44 -18.45 14.05 3.95
N LEU A 45 -18.04 15.21 3.43
CA LEU A 45 -16.93 15.30 2.47
C LEU A 45 -15.60 14.88 3.10
N SER A 46 -15.34 15.27 4.35
CA SER A 46 -14.13 14.89 5.10
C SER A 46 -14.10 13.39 5.35
N LEU A 47 -15.21 12.75 5.71
CA LEU A 47 -15.31 11.29 5.84
C LEU A 47 -15.04 10.60 4.51
N THR A 48 -15.65 11.07 3.43
CA THR A 48 -15.45 10.51 2.09
C THR A 48 -13.98 10.67 1.63
N MET A 49 -13.37 11.81 1.90
CA MET A 49 -11.94 12.03 1.62
C MET A 49 -11.05 11.15 2.50
N GLN A 50 -11.38 10.94 3.77
CA GLN A 50 -10.65 10.02 4.65
C GLN A 50 -10.77 8.57 4.17
N GLU A 51 -11.96 8.13 3.77
CA GLU A 51 -12.15 6.79 3.19
C GLU A 51 -11.40 6.60 1.86
N GLN A 52 -11.29 7.65 1.05
CA GLN A 52 -10.44 7.63 -0.16
C GLN A 52 -8.95 7.62 0.16
N TYR A 53 -8.53 8.25 1.24
CA TYR A 53 -7.12 8.40 1.61
C TYR A 53 -6.59 7.20 2.42
N ILE A 54 -7.45 6.55 3.19
CA ILE A 54 -7.15 5.26 3.83
C ILE A 54 -7.32 4.21 2.73
N GLY A 55 -6.22 3.74 2.15
CA GLY A 55 -6.22 2.73 1.10
C GLY A 55 -7.15 1.57 1.48
N GLY A 56 -8.00 1.16 0.55
CA GLY A 56 -8.78 -0.06 0.69
C GLY A 56 -7.88 -1.29 0.69
N ILE A 57 -8.44 -2.45 1.00
CA ILE A 57 -7.75 -3.73 0.82
C ILE A 57 -7.37 -3.87 -0.65
N ASN A 58 -6.08 -4.06 -0.92
CA ASN A 58 -5.61 -4.40 -2.25
C ASN A 58 -5.65 -5.93 -2.43
N TYR A 59 -6.41 -6.38 -3.40
CA TYR A 59 -6.53 -7.82 -3.70
C TYR A 59 -5.38 -8.35 -4.57
N VAL A 60 -4.54 -7.48 -5.13
CA VAL A 60 -3.41 -7.85 -5.98
C VAL A 60 -2.18 -8.12 -5.12
N GLN A 61 -1.72 -9.37 -5.10
CA GLN A 61 -0.52 -9.77 -4.37
C GLN A 61 0.74 -9.32 -5.12
N ASN A 62 1.78 -8.94 -4.39
CA ASN A 62 3.05 -8.45 -4.94
C ASN A 62 2.86 -7.39 -6.03
N SER A 63 1.94 -6.45 -5.78
CA SER A 63 1.49 -5.47 -6.76
C SER A 63 2.50 -4.36 -7.06
N SER A 64 3.53 -4.23 -6.24
CA SER A 64 4.65 -3.31 -6.45
C SER A 64 5.84 -3.93 -7.20
N GLY A 65 5.89 -5.26 -7.32
CA GLY A 65 7.03 -5.97 -7.88
C GLY A 65 8.29 -5.99 -6.99
N LEU A 66 8.22 -5.52 -5.75
CA LEU A 66 9.38 -5.52 -4.84
C LEU A 66 9.90 -6.92 -4.51
N ASN A 67 9.05 -7.93 -4.60
CA ASN A 67 9.42 -9.34 -4.39
C ASN A 67 9.82 -10.05 -5.70
N GLY A 68 10.11 -9.32 -6.76
CA GLY A 68 10.35 -9.91 -8.07
C GLY A 68 9.05 -10.34 -8.75
N ILE A 69 9.15 -11.14 -9.80
CA ILE A 69 8.01 -11.54 -10.65
C ILE A 69 7.54 -12.98 -10.43
N THR A 70 8.26 -13.76 -9.64
CA THR A 70 8.10 -15.23 -9.61
C THR A 70 6.96 -15.72 -8.73
N ASP A 71 6.58 -14.97 -7.70
CA ASP A 71 5.69 -15.55 -6.70
C ASP A 71 4.27 -15.24 -7.10
N ASP A 72 3.56 -14.45 -7.28
CA ASP A 72 2.12 -14.33 -7.48
C ASP A 72 1.74 -14.08 -8.94
N TRP A 73 2.74 -13.91 -9.80
CA TRP A 73 2.53 -13.53 -11.19
C TRP A 73 2.86 -14.65 -12.17
N SER A 74 2.01 -14.81 -13.16
CA SER A 74 2.30 -15.60 -14.37
C SER A 74 2.75 -14.66 -15.47
N TYR A 75 3.87 -14.97 -16.12
CA TYR A 75 4.42 -14.14 -17.18
C TYR A 75 4.94 -14.95 -18.36
N SER A 76 5.07 -14.30 -19.51
CA SER A 76 5.70 -14.85 -20.71
C SER A 76 6.57 -13.77 -21.35
N GLY A 77 7.67 -14.16 -21.97
CA GLY A 77 8.64 -13.26 -22.56
C GLY A 77 9.56 -12.62 -21.50
N THR A 78 10.01 -11.41 -21.75
CA THR A 78 10.92 -10.68 -20.87
C THR A 78 10.12 -9.77 -19.95
N VAL A 79 9.99 -10.16 -18.70
CA VAL A 79 9.40 -9.34 -17.63
C VAL A 79 10.43 -9.23 -16.51
N LYS A 80 10.64 -8.04 -15.99
CA LYS A 80 11.52 -7.77 -14.84
C LYS A 80 10.91 -6.74 -13.93
N THR A 81 11.49 -6.55 -12.77
CA THR A 81 11.20 -5.42 -11.88
C THR A 81 12.30 -4.37 -11.99
N ASP A 82 11.96 -3.12 -11.82
CA ASP A 82 12.86 -1.99 -11.87
C ASP A 82 12.58 -1.05 -10.69
N THR A 83 13.60 -0.78 -9.89
CA THR A 83 13.53 0.12 -8.75
C THR A 83 14.20 1.47 -9.01
N SER A 84 14.86 1.61 -10.18
CA SER A 84 15.53 2.85 -10.57
C SER A 84 14.66 3.80 -11.40
N THR A 85 13.49 3.32 -11.83
CA THR A 85 12.54 4.12 -12.61
C THR A 85 11.70 4.96 -11.68
N ASP A 86 11.75 6.28 -11.83
CA ASP A 86 10.90 7.21 -11.11
C ASP A 86 9.43 6.99 -11.51
N THR A 87 8.64 6.50 -10.58
CA THR A 87 7.19 6.32 -10.73
C THR A 87 6.41 7.58 -10.38
N GLN A 88 7.11 8.67 -10.05
CA GLN A 88 6.59 10.00 -9.71
C GLN A 88 5.64 10.07 -8.52
N ASN A 89 6.16 10.54 -7.41
CA ASN A 89 5.43 11.28 -6.40
C ASN A 89 4.17 10.61 -5.85
N ASN A 90 4.28 9.92 -4.76
CA ASN A 90 3.24 9.38 -3.90
C ASN A 90 3.12 7.85 -3.89
N THR A 91 4.06 7.13 -4.45
CA THR A 91 4.14 5.68 -4.28
C THR A 91 4.86 5.35 -2.98
N ILE A 92 4.41 4.31 -2.29
CA ILE A 92 5.12 3.77 -1.13
C ILE A 92 6.40 3.05 -1.60
N SER A 93 6.44 2.70 -2.88
CA SER A 93 7.53 1.96 -3.53
C SER A 93 7.81 2.56 -4.91
N ASP A 94 9.08 2.83 -5.19
CA ASP A 94 9.55 3.24 -6.53
C ASP A 94 9.69 2.06 -7.50
N SER A 95 9.30 0.85 -7.09
CA SER A 95 9.38 -0.35 -7.91
C SER A 95 8.24 -0.44 -8.91
N CYS A 96 8.53 -0.96 -10.09
CA CYS A 96 7.54 -1.26 -11.11
C CYS A 96 7.88 -2.56 -11.86
N PHE A 97 6.88 -3.16 -12.50
CA PHE A 97 7.10 -4.21 -13.49
C PHE A 97 7.44 -3.59 -14.85
N VAL A 98 8.38 -4.21 -15.54
CA VAL A 98 8.78 -3.80 -16.89
C VAL A 98 8.60 -4.97 -17.83
N LEU A 99 7.67 -4.85 -18.78
CA LEU A 99 7.41 -5.82 -19.83
C LEU A 99 8.18 -5.41 -21.09
N GLY A 100 9.03 -6.29 -21.58
CA GLY A 100 9.71 -6.13 -22.86
C GLY A 100 8.83 -6.50 -24.06
N ALA A 101 9.42 -6.58 -25.24
CA ALA A 101 8.71 -6.95 -26.46
C ALA A 101 8.13 -8.37 -26.37
N TYR A 102 6.91 -8.54 -26.92
CA TYR A 102 6.16 -9.80 -26.95
C TYR A 102 5.97 -10.45 -25.57
N SER A 103 5.88 -9.63 -24.55
CA SER A 103 5.78 -10.09 -23.16
C SER A 103 4.38 -9.89 -22.59
N SER A 104 4.03 -10.75 -21.65
CA SER A 104 2.78 -10.65 -20.89
C SER A 104 3.00 -10.86 -19.41
N LEU A 105 2.12 -10.27 -18.61
CA LEU A 105 2.07 -10.38 -17.16
C LEU A 105 0.62 -10.56 -16.74
N SER A 106 0.32 -11.51 -15.87
CA SER A 106 -1.05 -11.73 -15.39
C SER A 106 -1.10 -12.29 -13.98
N GLN A 107 -2.20 -11.98 -13.30
CA GLN A 107 -2.52 -12.57 -12.00
C GLN A 107 -4.00 -12.93 -11.93
N TYR A 108 -4.30 -14.07 -11.30
CA TYR A 108 -5.65 -14.45 -10.92
C TYR A 108 -5.90 -14.06 -9.47
N ILE A 109 -6.89 -13.22 -9.25
CA ILE A 109 -7.35 -12.80 -7.94
C ILE A 109 -8.55 -13.67 -7.57
N ARG A 110 -8.42 -14.44 -6.49
CA ARG A 110 -9.41 -15.42 -6.06
C ARG A 110 -10.08 -15.01 -4.74
N GLY A 111 -11.25 -15.53 -4.48
CA GLY A 111 -11.99 -15.24 -3.25
C GLY A 111 -12.68 -13.88 -3.27
N VAL A 112 -12.90 -13.34 -4.45
CA VAL A 112 -13.66 -12.10 -4.64
C VAL A 112 -15.13 -12.35 -4.31
N VAL A 113 -15.72 -11.50 -3.50
CA VAL A 113 -17.16 -11.56 -3.17
C VAL A 113 -17.98 -10.80 -4.22
N PRO A 114 -19.25 -11.14 -4.43
CA PRO A 114 -20.11 -10.37 -5.35
C PRO A 114 -20.18 -8.90 -4.93
N GLY A 115 -19.97 -7.99 -5.90
CA GLY A 115 -19.94 -6.56 -5.58
C GLY A 115 -19.42 -5.67 -6.71
N THR A 116 -19.09 -4.45 -6.34
CA THR A 116 -18.45 -3.45 -7.21
C THR A 116 -16.98 -3.35 -6.86
N TYR A 117 -16.13 -3.33 -7.87
CA TYR A 117 -14.67 -3.24 -7.71
C TYR A 117 -14.08 -2.17 -8.61
N THR A 118 -13.05 -1.50 -8.13
CA THR A 118 -12.24 -0.61 -8.96
C THR A 118 -10.84 -1.18 -9.11
N ILE A 119 -10.39 -1.24 -10.35
CA ILE A 119 -9.04 -1.62 -10.73
C ILE A 119 -8.29 -0.36 -11.12
N SER A 120 -7.12 -0.14 -10.57
CA SER A 120 -6.25 0.98 -10.92
C SER A 120 -4.82 0.52 -11.17
N VAL A 121 -4.10 1.27 -11.99
CA VAL A 121 -2.68 1.06 -12.30
C VAL A 121 -2.06 2.38 -12.74
N ARG A 122 -0.83 2.61 -12.34
CA ARG A 122 0.01 3.64 -12.90
C ARG A 122 0.89 3.01 -13.97
N ALA A 123 0.82 3.51 -15.18
CA ALA A 123 1.51 2.90 -16.31
C ALA A 123 2.25 3.93 -17.16
N LYS A 124 3.34 3.46 -17.80
CA LYS A 124 4.10 4.17 -18.82
C LYS A 124 4.38 3.22 -19.98
N LYS A 125 4.38 3.74 -21.19
CA LYS A 125 4.66 2.97 -22.40
C LYS A 125 5.57 3.75 -23.33
N THR A 126 6.70 3.16 -23.70
CA THR A 126 7.71 3.82 -24.53
C THR A 126 7.53 3.57 -26.02
N SER A 127 6.69 2.62 -26.38
CA SER A 127 6.49 2.15 -27.75
C SER A 127 5.28 2.79 -28.43
N THR A 128 5.32 2.85 -29.76
CA THR A 128 4.20 3.26 -30.60
C THR A 128 3.37 2.10 -31.14
N MET A 129 3.72 0.85 -30.84
CA MET A 129 2.92 -0.32 -31.22
C MET A 129 1.92 -0.70 -30.12
N SER A 130 1.09 -1.70 -30.41
CA SER A 130 0.00 -2.14 -29.52
C SER A 130 0.50 -2.61 -28.18
N GLY A 131 -0.14 -2.13 -27.14
CA GLY A 131 0.01 -2.60 -25.76
C GLY A 131 -1.28 -2.36 -25.00
N TYR A 132 -1.63 -3.29 -24.11
CA TYR A 132 -2.89 -3.20 -23.38
C TYR A 132 -2.81 -3.79 -21.99
N PHE A 133 -3.68 -3.30 -21.13
CA PHE A 133 -3.93 -3.83 -19.80
C PHE A 133 -5.45 -3.90 -19.58
N TYR A 134 -5.92 -5.08 -19.20
CA TYR A 134 -7.35 -5.32 -18.98
C TYR A 134 -7.58 -6.21 -17.76
N VAL A 135 -8.84 -6.23 -17.33
CA VAL A 135 -9.37 -7.17 -16.34
C VAL A 135 -10.48 -8.00 -16.97
N THR A 136 -10.49 -9.31 -16.68
CA THR A 136 -11.63 -10.20 -17.01
C THR A 136 -12.38 -10.58 -15.74
N TYR A 137 -13.70 -10.69 -15.84
CA TYR A 137 -14.63 -10.98 -14.77
C TYR A 137 -15.91 -11.62 -15.31
N ASN A 138 -16.70 -12.24 -14.48
CA ASN A 138 -17.99 -12.87 -14.82
C ASN A 138 -17.89 -13.73 -16.09
N GLY A 139 -17.00 -14.72 -16.04
CA GLY A 139 -16.71 -15.61 -17.16
C GLY A 139 -15.76 -14.98 -18.17
N ASN A 140 -16.27 -14.19 -19.11
CA ASN A 140 -15.46 -13.64 -20.22
C ASN A 140 -15.65 -12.13 -20.44
N LYS A 141 -16.31 -11.42 -19.53
CA LYS A 141 -16.40 -9.97 -19.66
C LYS A 141 -15.03 -9.35 -19.48
N THR A 142 -14.67 -8.41 -20.36
CA THR A 142 -13.36 -7.75 -20.34
C THR A 142 -13.54 -6.24 -20.29
N LYS A 143 -12.80 -5.58 -19.40
CA LYS A 143 -12.64 -4.13 -19.40
C LYS A 143 -11.17 -3.76 -19.51
N TYR A 144 -10.87 -2.84 -20.41
CA TYR A 144 -9.52 -2.32 -20.61
C TYR A 144 -9.28 -1.10 -19.72
N LEU A 145 -8.17 -1.11 -19.00
CA LEU A 145 -7.62 0.09 -18.36
C LEU A 145 -6.96 0.96 -19.42
N PHE A 146 -6.18 0.34 -20.30
CA PHE A 146 -5.72 0.97 -21.53
C PHE A 146 -5.58 -0.07 -22.67
N ASN A 147 -5.73 0.41 -23.90
CA ASN A 147 -5.41 -0.31 -25.13
C ASN A 147 -4.88 0.73 -26.11
N LYS A 148 -3.56 0.86 -26.19
CA LYS A 148 -2.90 1.99 -26.85
C LYS A 148 -1.85 1.51 -27.85
N SER A 149 -1.87 2.13 -29.03
CA SER A 149 -0.80 2.02 -30.06
C SER A 149 0.10 3.26 -30.08
N THR A 150 0.07 4.08 -29.03
CA THR A 150 0.92 5.28 -28.87
C THR A 150 1.72 5.17 -27.60
N ALA A 151 2.90 5.78 -27.59
CA ALA A 151 3.66 5.99 -26.36
C ALA A 151 2.91 6.96 -25.43
N PHE A 152 3.08 6.78 -24.12
CA PHE A 152 2.59 7.70 -23.09
C PHE A 152 3.51 7.65 -21.87
N ASP A 153 3.61 8.78 -21.17
CA ASP A 153 4.35 8.86 -19.93
C ASP A 153 3.49 8.38 -18.75
N TRP A 154 4.06 8.34 -17.55
CA TRP A 154 3.37 7.90 -16.35
C TRP A 154 1.97 8.49 -16.24
N THR A 155 0.99 7.63 -16.32
CA THR A 155 -0.43 7.98 -16.36
C THR A 155 -1.20 7.01 -15.49
N ASP A 156 -2.11 7.53 -14.69
CA ASP A 156 -3.01 6.73 -13.85
C ASP A 156 -4.22 6.30 -14.68
N TYR A 157 -4.49 5.00 -14.68
CA TYR A 157 -5.65 4.41 -15.31
C TYR A 157 -6.51 3.70 -14.28
N SER A 158 -7.81 3.81 -14.41
CA SER A 158 -8.75 3.05 -13.59
C SER A 158 -9.99 2.66 -14.35
N VAL A 159 -10.60 1.55 -13.94
CA VAL A 159 -11.92 1.10 -14.39
C VAL A 159 -12.71 0.54 -13.24
N THR A 160 -14.01 0.81 -13.23
CA THR A 160 -14.93 0.24 -12.24
C THR A 160 -15.69 -0.92 -12.88
N LEU A 161 -15.73 -2.04 -12.19
CA LEU A 161 -16.55 -3.21 -12.49
C LEU A 161 -17.79 -3.16 -11.60
N THR A 162 -18.96 -3.04 -12.19
CA THR A 162 -20.23 -3.22 -11.51
C THR A 162 -20.69 -4.67 -11.67
N ASP A 163 -21.43 -5.17 -10.69
CA ASP A 163 -22.07 -6.49 -10.77
C ASP A 163 -21.07 -7.64 -10.97
N VAL A 164 -19.93 -7.61 -10.28
CA VAL A 164 -19.03 -8.76 -10.20
C VAL A 164 -19.74 -9.85 -9.43
N THR A 165 -19.86 -11.05 -10.03
CA THR A 165 -20.51 -12.21 -9.45
C THR A 165 -19.60 -13.42 -9.33
N ASP A 166 -18.57 -13.50 -10.18
CA ASP A 166 -17.58 -14.58 -10.13
C ASP A 166 -16.57 -14.37 -8.98
N PRO A 167 -16.19 -15.43 -8.29
CA PRO A 167 -15.21 -15.35 -7.21
C PRO A 167 -13.77 -15.14 -7.70
N THR A 168 -13.58 -14.95 -9.00
CA THR A 168 -12.25 -14.80 -9.62
C THR A 168 -12.23 -13.66 -10.62
N LEU A 169 -11.26 -12.78 -10.45
CA LEU A 169 -10.87 -11.78 -11.44
C LEU A 169 -9.52 -12.18 -12.05
N ARG A 170 -9.25 -11.77 -13.27
CA ARG A 170 -7.93 -11.88 -13.88
C ARG A 170 -7.50 -10.55 -14.45
N ILE A 171 -6.37 -10.05 -14.01
CA ILE A 171 -5.67 -8.95 -14.67
C ILE A 171 -4.64 -9.49 -15.66
N TYR A 172 -4.49 -8.79 -16.79
CA TYR A 172 -3.58 -9.19 -17.84
C TYR A 172 -3.04 -7.97 -18.59
N CYS A 173 -1.71 -7.90 -18.70
CA CYS A 173 -1.00 -6.92 -19.51
C CYS A 173 -0.23 -7.62 -20.63
N TYR A 174 -0.21 -6.98 -21.81
CA TYR A 174 0.61 -7.43 -22.95
C TYR A 174 1.29 -6.27 -23.61
N CYS A 175 2.56 -6.47 -23.94
CA CYS A 175 3.41 -5.55 -24.67
C CYS A 175 3.86 -6.19 -25.99
N ARG A 176 3.54 -5.56 -27.13
CA ARG A 176 3.92 -6.07 -28.43
C ARG A 176 5.36 -5.74 -28.81
N ASP A 177 5.83 -4.54 -28.45
CA ASP A 177 7.21 -4.12 -28.68
C ASP A 177 7.66 -3.11 -27.62
N ALA A 178 8.97 -2.89 -27.48
CA ALA A 178 9.59 -2.02 -26.50
C ALA A 178 9.14 -2.31 -25.04
N SER A 179 8.79 -1.30 -24.24
CA SER A 179 8.51 -1.52 -22.84
C SER A 179 7.20 -0.90 -22.38
N ILE A 180 6.45 -1.68 -21.57
CA ILE A 180 5.38 -1.20 -20.70
C ILE A 180 5.86 -1.30 -19.26
N TYR A 181 5.71 -0.22 -18.51
CA TYR A 181 5.98 -0.12 -17.09
C TYR A 181 4.66 -0.09 -16.35
N LEU A 182 4.53 -0.88 -15.30
CA LEU A 182 3.33 -0.98 -14.46
C LEU A 182 3.73 -0.81 -13.00
N ALA A 183 3.16 0.18 -12.34
CA ALA A 183 3.32 0.44 -10.92
C ALA A 183 1.94 0.56 -10.25
N ASP A 184 1.90 0.41 -8.94
CA ASP A 184 0.72 0.68 -8.10
C ASP A 184 -0.55 -0.05 -8.58
N ILE A 185 -0.39 -1.31 -8.99
CA ILE A 185 -1.53 -2.12 -9.42
C ILE A 185 -2.41 -2.40 -8.20
N MET A 186 -3.67 -2.03 -8.28
CA MET A 186 -4.60 -2.22 -7.17
C MET A 186 -5.96 -2.66 -7.67
N ILE A 187 -6.55 -3.60 -6.95
CA ILE A 187 -7.97 -3.93 -7.03
C ILE A 187 -8.55 -3.73 -5.63
N SER A 188 -9.56 -2.89 -5.53
CA SER A 188 -10.25 -2.61 -4.26
C SER A 188 -11.76 -2.64 -4.42
N GLU A 189 -12.47 -2.93 -3.34
CA GLU A 189 -13.93 -2.80 -3.30
C GLU A 189 -14.37 -1.34 -3.44
N GLY A 190 -15.53 -1.16 -4.08
CA GLY A 190 -16.15 0.13 -4.29
C GLY A 190 -15.95 0.69 -5.69
N ALA A 191 -16.61 1.82 -5.96
CA ALA A 191 -16.67 2.45 -7.29
C ALA A 191 -15.60 3.54 -7.50
N ILE A 192 -14.78 3.84 -6.50
CA ILE A 192 -13.83 4.95 -6.52
C ILE A 192 -12.40 4.40 -6.42
N PRO A 193 -11.49 4.83 -7.31
CA PRO A 193 -10.07 4.47 -7.20
C PRO A 193 -9.51 4.96 -5.85
N ARG A 194 -8.77 4.08 -5.18
CA ARG A 194 -8.12 4.40 -3.91
C ARG A 194 -6.63 4.57 -4.10
N LYS A 195 -5.98 5.25 -3.16
CA LYS A 195 -4.52 5.30 -3.12
C LYS A 195 -3.99 3.89 -2.95
N TRP A 196 -2.94 3.55 -3.71
CA TRP A 196 -2.32 2.23 -3.63
C TRP A 196 -1.82 1.91 -2.22
N THR A 197 -2.07 0.68 -1.82
CA THR A 197 -1.52 0.05 -0.62
C THR A 197 -1.07 -1.37 -0.98
N PRO A 198 -0.10 -1.95 -0.26
CA PRO A 198 0.21 -3.36 -0.43
C PRO A 198 -1.00 -4.24 -0.09
N ALA A 199 -0.98 -5.47 -0.57
CA ALA A 199 -2.00 -6.46 -0.21
C ALA A 199 -1.97 -6.77 1.30
N PRO A 200 -3.06 -7.30 1.88
CA PRO A 200 -3.06 -7.73 3.28
C PRO A 200 -1.90 -8.70 3.57
N ASN A 201 -1.26 -8.50 4.70
CA ASN A 201 -0.06 -9.23 5.14
C ASN A 201 1.21 -8.94 4.34
N GLU A 202 1.20 -7.88 3.55
CA GLU A 202 2.39 -7.35 2.87
C GLU A 202 2.72 -5.97 3.43
N ILE A 203 3.95 -5.78 3.85
CA ILE A 203 4.50 -4.48 4.27
C ILE A 203 5.81 -4.29 3.53
N TYR A 204 5.89 -3.23 2.75
CA TYR A 204 7.07 -2.88 1.99
C TYR A 204 7.55 -1.49 2.35
N THR A 205 8.77 -1.43 2.88
CA THR A 205 9.53 -0.21 3.03
C THR A 205 10.92 -0.45 2.42
N GLN A 206 11.75 0.57 2.31
CA GLN A 206 13.12 0.39 1.82
C GLN A 206 13.94 -0.57 2.71
N GLU A 207 13.59 -0.69 3.99
CA GLU A 207 14.36 -1.43 4.98
C GLU A 207 13.62 -2.64 5.58
N VAL A 208 12.30 -2.71 5.49
CA VAL A 208 11.50 -3.81 6.06
C VAL A 208 10.50 -4.31 5.05
N LYS A 209 10.53 -5.62 4.80
CA LYS A 209 9.54 -6.35 3.99
C LYS A 209 8.89 -7.41 4.85
N ILE A 210 7.57 -7.47 4.82
CA ILE A 210 6.78 -8.53 5.44
C ILE A 210 5.82 -9.05 4.37
N ASP A 211 5.92 -10.33 4.08
CA ASP A 211 5.05 -11.02 3.11
C ASP A 211 4.86 -12.50 3.49
N LYS A 212 4.23 -13.29 2.62
CA LYS A 212 3.98 -14.73 2.85
C LYS A 212 5.25 -15.57 3.05
N ARG A 213 6.42 -15.08 2.66
CA ARG A 213 7.71 -15.77 2.85
C ARG A 213 8.29 -15.52 4.23
N GLY A 214 7.94 -14.40 4.87
CA GLY A 214 8.43 -14.04 6.19
C GLY A 214 8.72 -12.55 6.35
N ILE A 215 9.72 -12.27 7.17
CA ILE A 215 10.18 -10.92 7.48
C ILE A 215 11.62 -10.78 6.99
N GLU A 216 11.91 -9.75 6.23
CA GLU A 216 13.26 -9.33 5.88
C GLU A 216 13.47 -7.89 6.36
N VAL A 217 14.55 -7.67 7.12
CA VAL A 217 15.03 -6.36 7.51
C VAL A 217 16.38 -6.15 6.85
N SER A 218 16.50 -5.15 6.00
CA SER A 218 17.72 -4.86 5.25
C SER A 218 18.15 -3.42 5.44
N ASN A 219 19.45 -3.17 5.28
CA ASN A 219 20.01 -1.83 5.26
C ASN A 219 20.72 -1.63 3.91
N SER A 220 20.15 -0.79 3.07
CA SER A 220 20.67 -0.52 1.72
C SER A 220 22.08 0.10 1.73
N ALA A 221 22.45 0.77 2.82
CA ALA A 221 23.77 1.41 2.94
C ALA A 221 24.89 0.44 3.39
N SER A 222 24.57 -0.71 3.99
CA SER A 222 25.55 -1.62 4.60
C SER A 222 25.56 -3.03 4.04
N SER A 223 24.73 -3.34 3.05
CA SER A 223 24.57 -4.69 2.49
C SER A 223 24.27 -5.76 3.55
N GLN A 224 23.68 -5.36 4.67
CA GLN A 224 23.29 -6.23 5.77
C GLN A 224 21.80 -6.51 5.70
N ARG A 225 21.42 -7.76 5.93
CA ARG A 225 20.01 -8.15 6.06
C ARG A 225 19.81 -9.27 7.08
N THR A 226 18.66 -9.25 7.70
CA THR A 226 18.19 -10.32 8.59
C THR A 226 16.90 -10.86 8.01
N VAL A 227 16.77 -12.19 7.98
CA VAL A 227 15.62 -12.90 7.42
C VAL A 227 15.04 -13.82 8.48
N ILE A 228 13.71 -13.79 8.61
CA ILE A 228 12.93 -14.70 9.45
C ILE A 228 11.87 -15.34 8.54
N THR A 229 12.00 -16.62 8.29
CA THR A 229 11.04 -17.40 7.48
C THR A 229 10.46 -18.53 8.31
N ASN A 230 9.60 -19.34 7.70
CA ASN A 230 9.11 -20.57 8.33
C ASN A 230 10.16 -21.66 8.45
N THR A 231 11.34 -21.51 7.84
CA THR A 231 12.41 -22.53 7.79
C THR A 231 13.70 -22.07 8.46
N GLU A 232 13.93 -20.75 8.58
CA GLU A 232 15.19 -20.23 9.11
C GLU A 232 15.03 -18.84 9.76
N PHE A 233 15.94 -18.54 10.66
CA PHE A 233 16.30 -17.20 11.12
C PHE A 233 17.77 -16.98 10.78
N ALA A 234 18.09 -16.05 9.88
CA ALA A 234 19.43 -15.87 9.35
C ALA A 234 19.82 -14.41 9.22
N GLY A 235 21.11 -14.14 9.33
CA GLY A 235 21.73 -12.86 9.04
C GLY A 235 22.78 -12.97 7.94
N TYR A 236 22.82 -11.96 7.08
CA TYR A 236 23.70 -11.92 5.90
C TYR A 236 24.49 -10.61 5.87
N TYR A 237 25.67 -10.67 5.29
CA TYR A 237 26.48 -9.52 4.90
C TYR A 237 27.09 -9.76 3.53
N ASN A 238 26.82 -8.90 2.54
CA ASN A 238 27.20 -9.10 1.13
C ASN A 238 26.76 -10.50 0.61
N ASP A 239 25.53 -10.90 0.93
CA ASP A 239 24.96 -12.23 0.61
C ASP A 239 25.66 -13.44 1.24
N GLU A 240 26.70 -13.22 2.06
CA GLU A 240 27.33 -14.25 2.84
C GLU A 240 26.59 -14.45 4.17
N VAL A 241 26.27 -15.70 4.51
CA VAL A 241 25.63 -16.05 5.80
C VAL A 241 26.60 -15.76 6.95
N ILE A 242 26.15 -14.92 7.90
CA ILE A 242 26.89 -14.63 9.14
C ILE A 242 26.44 -15.55 10.26
N PHE A 243 25.13 -15.77 10.35
CA PHE A 243 24.53 -16.75 11.24
C PHE A 243 23.27 -17.33 10.62
N THR A 244 22.93 -18.56 10.96
CA THR A 244 21.64 -19.18 10.67
C THR A 244 21.21 -20.08 11.82
N LEU A 245 19.90 -20.09 12.06
CA LEU A 245 19.22 -21.03 12.93
C LEU A 245 18.11 -21.66 12.13
N ASN A 246 18.18 -22.94 11.91
CA ASN A 246 17.15 -23.73 11.22
C ASN A 246 16.83 -25.02 11.98
N LYS A 247 16.05 -25.88 11.40
CA LYS A 247 15.63 -27.14 12.02
C LYS A 247 16.81 -28.07 12.38
N ASP A 248 17.86 -28.04 11.60
CA ASP A 248 18.94 -29.05 11.67
C ASP A 248 20.14 -28.51 12.43
N GLU A 249 20.43 -27.20 12.34
CA GLU A 249 21.64 -26.63 12.95
C GLU A 249 21.52 -25.15 13.30
N THR A 250 22.43 -24.72 14.15
CA THR A 250 22.79 -23.30 14.34
C THR A 250 24.21 -23.10 13.84
N GLN A 251 24.39 -22.30 12.81
CA GLN A 251 25.69 -21.95 12.27
C GLN A 251 26.01 -20.48 12.54
N THR A 252 27.24 -20.21 12.98
CA THR A 252 27.75 -18.85 13.15
C THR A 252 29.16 -18.73 12.62
N LYS A 253 29.48 -17.63 11.93
CA LYS A 253 30.83 -17.36 11.42
C LYS A 253 31.83 -17.10 12.53
N LYS A 254 31.39 -16.45 13.61
CA LYS A 254 32.17 -16.16 14.81
C LYS A 254 31.23 -16.04 16.01
N THR A 255 31.55 -16.72 17.09
CA THR A 255 30.82 -16.62 18.35
C THR A 255 31.78 -16.16 19.45
N THR A 256 31.39 -15.15 20.23
CA THR A 256 32.01 -14.79 21.46
C THR A 256 31.04 -15.09 22.59
N VAL A 257 31.44 -15.89 23.54
CA VAL A 257 30.65 -16.20 24.73
C VAL A 257 31.25 -15.47 25.89
N ASP A 258 30.48 -14.55 26.45
CA ASP A 258 30.88 -13.79 27.64
C ASP A 258 30.28 -14.46 28.88
N GLY A 259 30.92 -15.51 29.33
CA GLY A 259 30.46 -16.33 30.43
C GLY A 259 30.67 -17.82 30.18
N GLU A 260 29.80 -18.64 30.76
CA GLU A 260 29.88 -20.10 30.65
C GLU A 260 29.21 -20.60 29.38
N LEU A 261 29.84 -21.59 28.72
CA LEU A 261 29.26 -22.30 27.56
C LEU A 261 29.10 -23.79 27.89
N THR A 262 27.89 -24.30 27.76
CA THR A 262 27.63 -25.74 27.91
C THR A 262 27.31 -26.35 26.54
N VAL A 263 28.02 -27.39 26.16
CA VAL A 263 27.81 -28.15 24.93
C VAL A 263 27.62 -29.61 25.30
N GLY A 264 26.40 -30.10 25.24
CA GLY A 264 26.03 -31.44 25.72
C GLY A 264 26.35 -31.58 27.21
N LYS A 265 27.23 -32.53 27.55
CA LYS A 265 27.72 -32.74 28.92
C LYS A 265 29.03 -32.03 29.21
N THR A 266 29.51 -31.14 28.36
CA THR A 266 30.76 -30.38 28.56
C THR A 266 30.45 -28.94 28.83
N LYS A 267 31.03 -28.38 29.90
CA LYS A 267 30.91 -27.01 30.32
C LYS A 267 32.25 -26.29 30.24
N PHE A 268 32.30 -25.17 29.54
CA PHE A 268 33.45 -24.31 29.44
C PHE A 268 33.24 -23.12 30.39
N VAL A 269 34.10 -22.97 31.38
CA VAL A 269 33.99 -21.94 32.43
C VAL A 269 35.19 -21.03 32.35
N PRO A 270 34.99 -19.72 32.04
CA PRO A 270 36.10 -18.75 32.07
C PRO A 270 36.71 -18.66 33.44
N MET A 271 38.02 -18.56 33.48
CA MET A 271 38.73 -18.27 34.73
C MET A 271 38.61 -16.79 35.06
N PRO A 272 38.78 -16.39 36.34
CA PRO A 272 38.63 -14.99 36.78
C PRO A 272 39.51 -13.99 36.03
N THR A 273 40.65 -14.43 35.53
CA THR A 273 41.55 -13.60 34.72
C THR A 273 41.85 -14.28 33.36
N ALA A 274 42.02 -13.49 32.32
CA ALA A 274 42.34 -14.00 30.99
C ALA A 274 43.64 -14.80 30.90
N SER A 275 44.59 -14.56 31.82
CA SER A 275 45.85 -15.28 31.89
C SER A 275 45.73 -16.70 32.48
N GLU A 276 44.64 -16.97 33.21
CA GLU A 276 44.40 -18.29 33.82
C GLU A 276 43.73 -19.27 32.85
N GLY A 277 43.17 -18.75 31.77
CA GLY A 277 42.63 -19.58 30.71
C GLY A 277 41.16 -20.00 30.91
N LEU A 278 40.86 -21.27 30.62
CA LEU A 278 39.50 -21.84 30.55
C LEU A 278 39.48 -23.20 31.28
N ASN A 279 38.52 -23.41 32.18
CA ASN A 279 38.19 -24.71 32.72
C ASN A 279 37.20 -25.47 31.82
N ILE A 280 37.47 -26.73 31.58
CA ILE A 280 36.58 -27.66 30.92
C ILE A 280 36.04 -28.65 31.96
N VAL A 281 34.74 -28.62 32.20
CA VAL A 281 34.05 -29.49 33.17
C VAL A 281 33.15 -30.45 32.44
N ILE A 282 33.28 -31.72 32.77
CA ILE A 282 32.34 -32.75 32.28
C ILE A 282 31.19 -32.85 33.30
N LEU A 283 29.99 -32.76 32.82
CA LEU A 283 28.77 -32.88 33.63
C LEU A 283 28.30 -34.33 33.60
N ASP A 284 27.91 -34.85 34.74
CA ASP A 284 27.39 -36.25 34.87
C ASP A 284 25.99 -36.41 34.25
#